data_722d892e16490be4854b97075c04de4d
#
_entry.id   722d892e16490be4854b97075c04de4d
#
_cell.length_a   1.000
_cell.length_b   1.000
_cell.length_c   1.000
_cell.angle_alpha   90.00
_cell.angle_beta   90.00
_cell.angle_gamma   90.00
#
_symmetry.space_group_name_H-M   'P 1'
#
loop_
_entity.id
_entity.type
_entity.pdbx_description
1 polymer ?
#
loop_
_entity_poly.entity_id
_entity_poly.type
_entity_poly.pdbx_seq_one_letter_code
_entity_poly.pdbx_strand_id
1 'polypeptide(L)'
;MNEINLKAYAKINLGLDICGRRSDGYHELYTLMQSVDIADCITIRRLDSKRYEQSKDIKESIHIVSDSLDIPSDAGNIAYKAAAMIINEAQSFYSGFNADDINIEIEIKKNIPVQAGMGGGSADAAAVL
;
A
#
# COMPACT_ATOMS: atom_id res chain seq x y z
N MET A 1 -15.29 12.97 -6.87
CA MET A 1 -14.50 11.85 -7.45
C MET A 1 -14.52 10.74 -6.41
N ASN A 2 -15.04 9.57 -6.77
CA ASN A 2 -15.22 8.46 -5.81
C ASN A 2 -14.24 7.31 -6.06
N GLU A 3 -13.38 7.44 -7.09
CA GLU A 3 -12.42 6.43 -7.51
C GLU A 3 -11.14 7.07 -8.04
N ILE A 4 -10.00 6.45 -7.74
CA ILE A 4 -8.68 6.79 -8.26
C ILE A 4 -8.01 5.51 -8.78
N ASN A 5 -7.35 5.59 -9.93
CA ASN A 5 -6.61 4.49 -10.54
C ASN A 5 -5.14 4.88 -10.67
N LEU A 6 -4.25 4.03 -10.16
CA LEU A 6 -2.81 4.27 -10.07
C LEU A 6 -2.03 3.06 -10.59
N LYS A 7 -0.79 3.29 -11.06
CA LYS A 7 0.18 2.25 -11.39
C LYS A 7 1.30 2.24 -10.37
N ALA A 8 1.52 1.10 -9.74
CA ALA A 8 2.62 0.84 -8.82
C ALA A 8 3.74 0.12 -9.57
N TYR A 9 4.75 0.86 -10.03
CA TYR A 9 5.81 0.32 -10.88
C TYR A 9 6.83 -0.50 -10.10
N ALA A 10 7.25 -1.62 -10.68
CA ALA A 10 8.35 -2.44 -10.19
C ALA A 10 9.70 -1.73 -10.35
N LYS A 11 10.67 -2.19 -9.58
CA LYS A 11 12.09 -1.85 -9.73
C LYS A 11 12.94 -3.11 -9.88
N ILE A 12 14.09 -2.98 -10.51
CA ILE A 12 15.18 -3.96 -10.47
C ILE A 12 16.44 -3.31 -9.90
N ASN A 13 17.31 -4.11 -9.32
CA ASN A 13 18.65 -3.67 -8.94
C ASN A 13 19.60 -4.06 -10.08
N LEU A 14 20.16 -3.05 -10.74
CA LEU A 14 21.18 -3.26 -11.81
C LEU A 14 22.53 -3.62 -11.21
N GLY A 15 22.80 -3.17 -9.99
CA GLY A 15 23.95 -3.50 -9.19
C GLY A 15 23.59 -3.38 -7.71
N LEU A 16 24.16 -4.28 -6.90
CA LEU A 16 23.96 -4.27 -5.45
C LEU A 16 25.23 -4.73 -4.79
N ASP A 17 25.75 -3.91 -3.87
CA ASP A 17 26.91 -4.22 -3.04
C ASP A 17 26.55 -4.03 -1.58
N ILE A 18 27.04 -4.91 -0.70
CA ILE A 18 26.84 -4.87 0.73
C ILE A 18 28.07 -4.22 1.37
N CYS A 19 27.95 -2.97 1.79
CA CYS A 19 29.06 -2.17 2.28
C CYS A 19 29.37 -2.42 3.76
N GLY A 20 28.41 -2.92 4.53
CA GLY A 20 28.60 -3.17 5.96
C GLY A 20 27.34 -3.65 6.66
N ARG A 21 27.49 -4.03 7.93
CA ARG A 21 26.38 -4.38 8.82
C ARG A 21 26.18 -3.27 9.84
N ARG A 22 24.94 -2.78 9.96
CA ARG A 22 24.56 -1.76 10.92
C ARG A 22 24.33 -2.35 12.31
N SER A 23 24.42 -1.53 13.34
CA SER A 23 24.16 -1.92 14.74
C SER A 23 22.72 -2.38 15.00
N ASP A 24 21.76 -1.95 14.15
CA ASP A 24 20.34 -2.35 14.20
C ASP A 24 20.07 -3.71 13.51
N GLY A 25 21.13 -4.38 13.01
CA GLY A 25 21.06 -5.69 12.35
C GLY A 25 20.85 -5.63 10.84
N TYR A 26 20.52 -4.47 10.27
CA TYR A 26 20.40 -4.24 8.83
C TYR A 26 21.78 -4.08 8.16
N HIS A 27 21.78 -4.14 6.83
CA HIS A 27 22.99 -3.94 6.03
C HIS A 27 22.95 -2.57 5.34
N GLU A 28 24.11 -1.93 5.26
CA GLU A 28 24.31 -0.80 4.36
C GLU A 28 24.50 -1.33 2.95
N LEU A 29 23.70 -0.81 2.03
CA LEU A 29 23.69 -1.23 0.64
C LEU A 29 24.07 -0.07 -0.27
N TYR A 30 24.94 -0.36 -1.22
CA TYR A 30 25.16 0.50 -2.38
C TYR A 30 24.48 -0.16 -3.58
N THR A 31 23.45 0.50 -4.14
CA THR A 31 22.65 -0.10 -5.20
C THR A 31 22.29 0.91 -6.27
N LEU A 32 22.27 0.45 -7.51
CA LEU A 32 21.70 1.17 -8.65
C LEU A 32 20.35 0.54 -8.98
N MET A 33 19.27 1.28 -8.75
CA MET A 33 17.91 0.83 -9.02
C MET A 33 17.38 1.44 -10.31
N GLN A 34 16.61 0.65 -11.05
CA GLN A 34 15.91 1.07 -12.26
C GLN A 34 14.43 0.68 -12.15
N SER A 35 13.53 1.64 -12.32
CA SER A 35 12.11 1.33 -12.54
C SER A 35 11.92 0.66 -13.89
N VAL A 36 11.02 -0.32 -13.93
CA VAL A 36 10.67 -1.06 -15.15
C VAL A 36 9.18 -0.91 -15.45
N ASP A 37 8.80 -1.12 -16.72
CA ASP A 37 7.41 -0.99 -17.16
C ASP A 37 6.58 -2.27 -16.87
N ILE A 38 6.74 -2.79 -15.65
CA ILE A 38 5.88 -3.80 -15.07
C ILE A 38 5.25 -3.13 -13.85
N ALA A 39 3.94 -3.09 -13.76
CA ALA A 39 3.25 -2.40 -12.69
C ALA A 39 2.03 -3.17 -12.22
N ASP A 40 1.78 -3.12 -10.92
CA ASP A 40 0.48 -3.46 -10.35
C ASP A 40 -0.50 -2.31 -10.60
N CYS A 41 -1.78 -2.64 -10.72
CA CYS A 41 -2.83 -1.63 -10.85
C CYS A 41 -3.54 -1.51 -9.50
N ILE A 42 -3.54 -0.31 -8.94
CA ILE A 42 -4.20 0.02 -7.68
C ILE A 42 -5.42 0.88 -7.98
N THR A 43 -6.58 0.42 -7.54
CA THR A 43 -7.80 1.22 -7.59
C THR A 43 -8.29 1.49 -6.18
N ILE A 44 -8.41 2.75 -5.80
CA ILE A 44 -8.95 3.17 -4.50
C ILE A 44 -10.33 3.74 -4.73
N ARG A 45 -11.35 3.16 -4.07
CA ARG A 45 -12.74 3.60 -4.14
C ARG A 45 -13.24 4.03 -2.79
N ARG A 46 -13.93 5.17 -2.73
CA ARG A 46 -14.74 5.52 -1.58
C ARG A 46 -16.05 4.75 -1.64
N LEU A 47 -16.36 4.03 -0.58
CA LEU A 47 -17.60 3.29 -0.45
C LEU A 47 -18.66 4.16 0.23
N ASP A 48 -19.92 4.05 -0.23
CA ASP A 48 -21.03 4.75 0.43
C ASP A 48 -21.33 4.12 1.80
N SER A 49 -21.34 4.93 2.83
CA SER A 49 -21.65 4.54 4.22
C SER A 49 -23.03 3.89 4.41
N LYS A 50 -23.94 4.02 3.42
CA LYS A 50 -25.26 3.38 3.44
C LYS A 50 -25.24 1.88 3.18
N ARG A 51 -24.17 1.33 2.65
CA ARG A 51 -24.03 -0.11 2.31
C ARG A 51 -23.26 -0.91 3.35
N TYR A 52 -22.47 -0.25 4.16
CA TYR A 52 -21.68 -0.85 5.22
C TYR A 52 -22.12 -0.18 6.52
N GLU A 53 -22.43 -0.97 7.57
CA GLU A 53 -22.69 -0.40 8.90
C GLU A 53 -21.48 0.48 9.26
N GLN A 54 -21.75 1.68 9.79
CA GLN A 54 -20.70 2.60 10.25
C GLN A 54 -19.88 1.87 11.32
N SER A 55 -18.72 1.38 10.91
CA SER A 55 -17.78 0.78 11.84
C SER A 55 -17.04 1.89 12.57
N LYS A 56 -16.99 1.78 13.90
CA LYS A 56 -16.21 2.69 14.76
C LYS A 56 -14.72 2.35 14.80
N ASP A 57 -14.28 1.33 14.07
CA ASP A 57 -12.87 0.92 14.01
C ASP A 57 -12.34 1.12 12.57
N ILE A 58 -11.24 1.88 12.44
CA ILE A 58 -10.51 2.06 11.17
C ILE A 58 -10.20 0.71 10.52
N LYS A 59 -10.02 -0.34 11.32
CA LYS A 59 -9.77 -1.70 10.80
C LYS A 59 -10.91 -2.27 9.98
N GLU A 60 -12.14 -1.82 10.21
CA GLU A 60 -13.32 -2.27 9.47
C GLU A 60 -13.66 -1.33 8.30
N SER A 61 -12.98 -0.19 8.18
CA SER A 61 -13.25 0.82 7.15
C SER A 61 -12.31 0.74 5.93
N ILE A 62 -11.28 -0.13 5.98
CA ILE A 62 -10.34 -0.35 4.88
C ILE A 62 -10.48 -1.78 4.39
N HIS A 63 -10.89 -1.95 3.14
CA HIS A 63 -11.10 -3.24 2.50
C HIS A 63 -10.05 -3.47 1.43
N ILE A 64 -9.31 -4.58 1.51
CA ILE A 64 -8.36 -4.99 0.47
C ILE A 64 -9.02 -6.06 -0.39
N VAL A 65 -9.00 -5.86 -1.70
CA VAL A 65 -9.43 -6.83 -2.71
C VAL A 65 -8.25 -7.09 -3.65
N SER A 66 -7.96 -8.34 -3.94
CA SER A 66 -6.90 -8.69 -4.89
C SER A 66 -7.30 -9.90 -5.75
N ASP A 67 -6.76 -9.94 -6.96
CA ASP A 67 -6.82 -11.10 -7.85
C ASP A 67 -5.76 -12.16 -7.52
N SER A 68 -4.82 -11.86 -6.61
CA SER A 68 -3.78 -12.78 -6.15
C SER A 68 -4.07 -13.28 -4.74
N LEU A 69 -3.93 -14.60 -4.54
CA LEU A 69 -4.00 -15.24 -3.23
C LEU A 69 -2.67 -15.16 -2.46
N ASP A 70 -1.59 -14.68 -3.09
CA ASP A 70 -0.26 -14.62 -2.49
C ASP A 70 -0.04 -13.39 -1.61
N ILE A 71 -1.01 -12.48 -1.57
CA ILE A 71 -0.96 -11.29 -0.71
C ILE A 71 -2.13 -11.29 0.29
N PRO A 72 -1.89 -10.82 1.54
CA PRO A 72 -2.97 -10.72 2.53
C PRO A 72 -4.08 -9.76 2.08
N SER A 73 -5.33 -10.09 2.42
CA SER A 73 -6.49 -9.20 2.23
C SER A 73 -6.92 -8.49 3.53
N ASP A 74 -6.07 -8.52 4.54
CA ASP A 74 -6.31 -7.97 5.88
C ASP A 74 -5.22 -6.95 6.28
N ALA A 75 -5.18 -6.61 7.56
CA ALA A 75 -4.17 -5.71 8.16
C ALA A 75 -2.71 -6.20 8.03
N GLY A 76 -2.47 -7.42 7.58
CA GLY A 76 -1.15 -7.92 7.19
C GLY A 76 -0.62 -7.27 5.92
N ASN A 77 -1.49 -6.79 5.04
CA ASN A 77 -1.12 -6.13 3.79
C ASN A 77 -0.47 -4.77 4.04
N ILE A 78 0.64 -4.46 3.35
CA ILE A 78 1.33 -3.18 3.53
C ILE A 78 0.59 -2.00 2.91
N ALA A 79 -0.20 -2.20 1.85
CA ALA A 79 -1.08 -1.17 1.31
C ALA A 79 -2.19 -0.80 2.32
N TYR A 80 -2.75 -1.79 3.05
CA TYR A 80 -3.65 -1.54 4.16
C TYR A 80 -3.00 -0.68 5.25
N LYS A 81 -1.76 -1.04 5.66
CA LYS A 81 -1.01 -0.30 6.70
C LYS A 81 -0.73 1.14 6.27
N ALA A 82 -0.40 1.36 5.00
CA ALA A 82 -0.20 2.69 4.44
C ALA A 82 -1.48 3.53 4.52
N ALA A 83 -2.62 2.97 4.09
CA ALA A 83 -3.91 3.64 4.18
C ALA A 83 -4.28 3.99 5.64
N ALA A 84 -4.15 3.04 6.55
CA ALA A 84 -4.44 3.26 7.96
C ALA A 84 -3.55 4.35 8.58
N MET A 85 -2.27 4.38 8.19
CA MET A 85 -1.33 5.41 8.66
C MET A 85 -1.75 6.80 8.19
N ILE A 86 -2.04 7.00 6.90
CA ILE A 86 -2.40 8.32 6.38
C ILE A 86 -3.75 8.81 6.92
N ILE A 87 -4.72 7.91 7.13
CA ILE A 87 -6.01 8.26 7.74
C ILE A 87 -5.81 8.72 9.19
N ASN A 88 -4.99 8.02 9.98
CA ASN A 88 -4.66 8.41 11.35
C ASN A 88 -3.94 9.76 11.41
N GLU A 89 -2.95 9.97 10.54
CA GLU A 89 -2.24 11.25 10.46
C GLU A 89 -3.19 12.40 10.05
N ALA A 90 -4.05 12.20 9.06
CA ALA A 90 -5.03 13.19 8.64
C ALA A 90 -5.98 13.59 9.79
N GLN A 91 -6.40 12.64 10.62
CA GLN A 91 -7.22 12.93 11.80
C GLN A 91 -6.48 13.79 12.84
N SER A 92 -5.16 13.63 12.94
CA SER A 92 -4.33 14.41 13.87
C SER A 92 -4.09 15.84 13.40
N PHE A 93 -4.02 16.06 12.08
CA PHE A 93 -3.63 17.36 11.51
C PHE A 93 -4.81 18.24 11.08
N TYR A 94 -5.96 17.65 10.73
CA TYR A 94 -7.09 18.40 10.18
C TYR A 94 -8.27 18.41 11.14
N SER A 95 -8.52 19.57 11.77
CA SER A 95 -9.73 19.77 12.59
C SER A 95 -10.98 19.68 11.68
N GLY A 96 -11.82 18.68 11.88
CA GLY A 96 -12.99 18.44 11.05
C GLY A 96 -12.86 17.23 10.11
N PHE A 97 -11.70 16.62 10.02
CA PHE A 97 -11.57 15.30 9.42
C PHE A 97 -11.97 14.24 10.46
N ASN A 98 -12.90 13.38 10.08
CA ASN A 98 -13.32 12.27 10.93
C ASN A 98 -12.99 10.96 10.23
N ALA A 99 -12.09 10.17 10.81
CA ALA A 99 -11.70 8.87 10.28
C ALA A 99 -12.88 7.88 10.21
N ASP A 100 -13.88 8.03 11.10
CA ASP A 100 -15.08 7.19 11.10
C ASP A 100 -15.96 7.39 9.86
N ASP A 101 -15.79 8.51 9.14
CA ASP A 101 -16.51 8.80 7.89
C ASP A 101 -15.80 8.22 6.65
N ILE A 102 -14.62 7.61 6.86
CA ILE A 102 -13.83 7.01 5.80
C ILE A 102 -14.22 5.55 5.67
N ASN A 103 -14.63 5.16 4.48
CA ASN A 103 -14.84 3.76 4.10
C ASN A 103 -14.31 3.59 2.67
N ILE A 104 -13.24 2.81 2.52
CA ILE A 104 -12.53 2.66 1.26
C ILE A 104 -12.28 1.19 0.92
N GLU A 105 -12.32 0.92 -0.37
CA GLU A 105 -11.84 -0.31 -0.98
C GLU A 105 -10.55 -0.02 -1.75
N ILE A 106 -9.54 -0.85 -1.54
CA ILE A 106 -8.28 -0.83 -2.27
C ILE A 106 -8.21 -2.13 -3.06
N GLU A 107 -8.47 -2.06 -4.35
CA GLU A 107 -8.32 -3.18 -5.28
C GLU A 107 -6.88 -3.19 -5.81
N ILE A 108 -6.20 -4.34 -5.67
CA ILE A 108 -4.83 -4.56 -6.13
C ILE A 108 -4.84 -5.67 -7.19
N LYS A 109 -4.58 -5.29 -8.45
CA LYS A 109 -4.35 -6.25 -9.54
C LYS A 109 -2.86 -6.48 -9.70
N LYS A 110 -2.41 -7.70 -9.38
CA LYS A 110 -0.99 -8.06 -9.34
C LYS A 110 -0.46 -8.45 -10.71
N ASN A 111 0.55 -7.71 -11.17
CA ASN A 111 1.38 -8.06 -12.33
C ASN A 111 2.85 -8.25 -11.95
N ILE A 112 3.28 -7.63 -10.84
CA ILE A 112 4.62 -7.81 -10.30
C ILE A 112 4.65 -9.11 -9.53
N PRO A 113 5.55 -10.07 -9.86
CA PRO A 113 5.64 -11.33 -9.14
C PRO A 113 5.90 -11.12 -7.65
N VAL A 114 5.14 -11.82 -6.81
CA VAL A 114 5.28 -11.73 -5.35
C VAL A 114 6.59 -12.36 -4.92
N GLN A 115 7.29 -11.73 -3.97
CA GLN A 115 8.61 -12.16 -3.45
C GLN A 115 9.76 -12.21 -4.48
N ALA A 116 9.60 -11.60 -5.65
CA ALA A 116 10.65 -11.57 -6.68
C ALA A 116 11.77 -10.54 -6.45
N GLY A 117 11.78 -9.84 -5.32
CA GLY A 117 12.75 -8.78 -5.05
C GLY A 117 12.54 -7.49 -5.88
N MET A 118 11.42 -7.39 -6.61
CA MET A 118 11.08 -6.28 -7.50
C MET A 118 10.35 -5.12 -6.80
N GLY A 119 10.16 -5.18 -5.50
CA GLY A 119 9.57 -4.11 -4.70
C GLY A 119 8.06 -3.92 -4.86
N GLY A 120 7.32 -4.90 -5.41
CA GLY A 120 5.89 -4.78 -5.72
C GLY A 120 5.05 -4.34 -4.53
N GLY A 121 5.10 -5.04 -3.40
CA GLY A 121 4.32 -4.65 -2.23
C GLY A 121 4.65 -3.24 -1.71
N SER A 122 5.93 -2.84 -1.73
CA SER A 122 6.33 -1.47 -1.34
C SER A 122 5.81 -0.43 -2.32
N ALA A 123 5.78 -0.76 -3.62
CA ALA A 123 5.20 0.11 -4.64
C ALA A 123 3.68 0.25 -4.48
N ASP A 124 2.98 -0.85 -4.16
CA ASP A 124 1.55 -0.84 -3.85
C ASP A 124 1.25 0.08 -2.65
N ALA A 125 2.02 -0.05 -1.57
CA ALA A 125 1.88 0.80 -0.40
C ALA A 125 2.16 2.28 -0.71
N ALA A 126 3.20 2.57 -1.50
CA ALA A 126 3.55 3.93 -1.92
C ALA A 126 2.47 4.56 -2.82
N ALA A 127 1.79 3.75 -3.64
CA ALA A 127 0.69 4.23 -4.48
C ALA A 127 -0.57 4.58 -3.66
N VAL A 128 -0.71 4.04 -2.46
CA VAL A 128 -1.83 4.32 -1.54
C VAL A 128 -1.59 5.59 -0.73
N LEU A 129 -0.33 5.98 -0.47
CA LEU A 129 0.05 7.21 0.25
C LEU A 129 -0.18 8.47 -0.58
#